data_05f2f996514ea531be55784010218ed8
#
_entry.id   05f2f996514ea531be55784010218ed8
#
_cell.length_a   1.000
_cell.length_b   1.000
_cell.length_c   1.000
_cell.angle_alpha   90.00
_cell.angle_beta   90.00
_cell.angle_gamma   90.00
#
_symmetry.space_group_name_H-M   'P 1'
#
loop_
_entity.id
_entity.type
_entity.pdbx_description
1 polymer ?
#
loop_
_entity_poly.entity_id
_entity_poly.type
_entity_poly.pdbx_seq_one_letter_code
_entity_poly.pdbx_strand_id
1 'polypeptide(L)'
;MMCRTGRYNLCQKRRGFVYGVHGAMTHYVKVPGRTLHHIPDSLPFHFACLTEPCCVAYHAVCENVVIKPGDMVVVIGPGPIGNLCARMAALRGANPLIVAGRSVDRERLEGARQLGATRLVNVDEENLEEVVRSYDDLGAEVVCEASGASKPLEIALRLARPDGQVVKVGWSPDNIPIDMNPLVQKNVRLQGSFSHTYPMWEKVIRLLSTGQMMPEVIVGLKTSLGDWRNGFDTMHKGKVIKSVLIPEE
;
A
#
# COMPACT_ATOMS: atom_id res chain seq x y z
N MET A 1 11.28 -6.80 24.04
CA MET A 1 12.44 -7.24 23.26
C MET A 1 12.49 -6.57 21.88
N MET A 2 11.41 -6.49 21.13
CA MET A 2 11.36 -5.88 19.77
C MET A 2 11.86 -4.43 19.72
N CYS A 3 11.54 -3.59 20.70
CA CYS A 3 12.03 -2.20 20.75
C CYS A 3 13.56 -2.09 20.83
N ARG A 4 14.24 -3.06 21.46
CA ARG A 4 15.72 -3.06 21.60
C ARG A 4 16.44 -3.48 20.32
N THR A 5 15.73 -4.12 19.39
CA THR A 5 16.25 -4.57 18.09
C THR A 5 15.81 -3.68 16.93
N GLY A 6 15.30 -2.48 17.22
CA GLY A 6 14.80 -1.54 16.21
C GLY A 6 13.43 -1.89 15.60
N ARG A 7 12.82 -3.01 16.01
CA ARG A 7 11.51 -3.46 15.52
C ARG A 7 10.35 -2.98 16.41
N TYR A 8 10.36 -1.72 16.80
CA TYR A 8 9.35 -1.17 17.71
C TYR A 8 7.95 -1.07 17.07
N ASN A 9 7.84 -1.13 15.74
CA ASN A 9 6.57 -1.32 15.05
C ASN A 9 5.85 -2.62 15.46
N LEU A 10 6.58 -3.64 15.91
CA LEU A 10 6.05 -4.92 16.40
C LEU A 10 5.96 -4.98 17.94
N CYS A 11 6.08 -3.86 18.64
CA CYS A 11 5.98 -3.81 20.10
C CYS A 11 4.55 -4.16 20.56
N GLN A 12 4.41 -5.14 21.46
CA GLN A 12 3.12 -5.53 22.02
C GLN A 12 2.43 -4.43 22.84
N LYS A 13 3.22 -3.48 23.37
CA LYS A 13 2.72 -2.31 24.12
C LYS A 13 2.69 -1.04 23.25
N ARG A 14 2.67 -1.20 21.92
CA ARG A 14 2.60 -0.06 21.01
C ARG A 14 1.30 0.72 21.22
N ARG A 15 1.43 2.04 21.21
CA ARG A 15 0.31 2.98 21.15
C ARG A 15 0.42 3.81 19.87
N GLY A 16 -0.70 4.14 19.29
CA GLY A 16 -0.82 5.00 18.12
C GLY A 16 -2.12 5.77 18.18
N PHE A 17 -2.32 6.72 17.29
CA PHE A 17 -3.59 7.45 17.19
C PHE A 17 -4.75 6.48 17.01
N VAL A 18 -5.84 6.69 17.77
CA VAL A 18 -7.02 5.84 17.94
C VAL A 18 -6.73 4.43 18.47
N TYR A 19 -5.48 4.12 18.78
CA TYR A 19 -5.04 2.86 19.37
C TYR A 19 -4.24 3.14 20.65
N GLY A 20 -4.96 3.37 21.74
CA GLY A 20 -4.39 3.67 23.06
C GLY A 20 -4.01 5.14 23.31
N VAL A 21 -4.21 6.03 22.34
CA VAL A 21 -4.17 7.49 22.47
C VAL A 21 -5.26 8.11 21.60
N HIS A 22 -5.61 9.38 21.89
CA HIS A 22 -6.61 10.10 21.09
C HIS A 22 -6.18 10.24 19.63
N GLY A 23 -7.15 10.35 18.70
CA GLY A 23 -6.91 10.57 17.28
C GLY A 23 -6.36 11.97 16.98
N ALA A 24 -5.93 12.16 15.72
CA ALA A 24 -5.32 13.40 15.24
C ALA A 24 -6.21 14.22 14.28
N MET A 25 -7.51 13.88 14.15
CA MET A 25 -8.47 14.68 13.37
C MET A 25 -8.95 15.88 14.21
N THR A 26 -8.06 16.84 14.41
CA THR A 26 -8.24 18.00 15.29
C THR A 26 -7.22 19.08 14.93
N HIS A 27 -7.42 20.31 15.40
CA HIS A 27 -6.50 21.43 15.19
C HIS A 27 -5.17 21.23 15.93
N TYR A 28 -5.18 20.58 17.08
CA TYR A 28 -3.98 20.38 17.92
C TYR A 28 -3.88 18.94 18.37
N VAL A 29 -2.67 18.41 18.32
CA VAL A 29 -2.37 17.06 18.80
C VAL A 29 -1.09 17.08 19.63
N LYS A 30 -1.10 16.38 20.76
CA LYS A 30 0.09 16.21 21.62
C LYS A 30 0.79 14.90 21.25
N VAL A 31 2.05 15.00 20.87
CA VAL A 31 2.90 13.86 20.52
C VAL A 31 4.26 13.94 21.22
N PRO A 32 4.93 12.80 21.48
CA PRO A 32 6.30 12.79 21.97
C PRO A 32 7.26 13.37 20.91
N GLY A 33 8.15 14.29 21.28
CA GLY A 33 9.10 14.92 20.34
C GLY A 33 9.94 13.91 19.53
N ARG A 34 10.28 12.76 20.12
CA ARG A 34 11.04 11.68 19.42
C ARG A 34 10.29 11.02 18.27
N THR A 35 8.99 11.28 18.09
CA THR A 35 8.18 10.77 16.98
C THR A 35 7.97 11.79 15.87
N LEU A 36 8.58 12.97 16.00
CA LEU A 36 8.52 14.02 14.99
C LEU A 36 9.62 13.82 13.95
N HIS A 37 9.27 14.16 12.73
CA HIS A 37 10.18 14.19 11.60
C HIS A 37 10.19 15.60 11.00
N HIS A 38 11.34 16.08 10.58
CA HIS A 38 11.43 17.33 9.85
C HIS A 38 10.89 17.15 8.43
N ILE A 39 10.06 18.08 8.01
CA ILE A 39 9.52 18.14 6.64
C ILE A 39 10.24 19.30 5.93
N PRO A 40 10.87 19.06 4.76
CA PRO A 40 11.46 20.13 3.96
C PRO A 40 10.41 21.17 3.54
N ASP A 41 10.77 22.45 3.50
CA ASP A 41 9.88 23.56 3.13
C ASP A 41 9.27 23.36 1.72
N SER A 42 9.95 22.62 0.85
CA SER A 42 9.47 22.27 -0.50
C SER A 42 8.33 21.26 -0.52
N LEU A 43 8.03 20.55 0.60
CA LEU A 43 6.99 19.53 0.67
C LEU A 43 5.72 20.09 1.34
N PRO A 44 4.65 20.39 0.59
CA PRO A 44 3.41 20.90 1.15
C PRO A 44 2.79 19.92 2.17
N PHE A 45 2.19 20.43 3.24
CA PHE A 45 1.60 19.62 4.30
C PHE A 45 0.54 18.63 3.82
N HIS A 46 -0.28 19.02 2.83
CA HIS A 46 -1.30 18.15 2.25
C HIS A 46 -0.72 16.98 1.43
N PHE A 47 0.56 17.01 1.11
CA PHE A 47 1.30 15.86 0.57
C PHE A 47 2.11 15.16 1.64
N ALA A 48 2.69 15.93 2.58
CA ALA A 48 3.46 15.36 3.68
C ALA A 48 2.64 14.40 4.57
N CYS A 49 1.32 14.63 4.70
CA CYS A 49 0.43 13.74 5.44
C CYS A 49 0.32 12.32 4.83
N LEU A 50 0.80 12.11 3.60
CA LEU A 50 0.92 10.78 2.99
C LEU A 50 2.11 9.97 3.52
N THR A 51 2.99 10.55 4.33
CA THR A 51 4.22 9.86 4.79
C THR A 51 3.90 8.52 5.46
N GLU A 52 2.89 8.49 6.35
CA GLU A 52 2.53 7.24 7.05
C GLU A 52 2.09 6.14 6.08
N PRO A 53 1.06 6.32 5.22
CA PRO A 53 0.66 5.27 4.29
C PRO A 53 1.75 4.93 3.25
N CYS A 54 2.59 5.88 2.87
CA CYS A 54 3.76 5.60 2.04
C CYS A 54 4.79 4.73 2.77
N CYS A 55 4.97 4.90 4.09
CA CYS A 55 5.84 4.03 4.88
C CYS A 55 5.30 2.60 4.98
N VAL A 56 3.98 2.42 5.04
CA VAL A 56 3.35 1.08 4.97
C VAL A 56 3.71 0.39 3.66
N ALA A 57 3.54 1.10 2.53
CA ALA A 57 3.88 0.58 1.20
C ALA A 57 5.40 0.34 1.05
N TYR A 58 6.23 1.26 1.55
CA TYR A 58 7.69 1.12 1.54
C TYR A 58 8.13 -0.14 2.31
N HIS A 59 7.59 -0.37 3.51
CA HIS A 59 7.88 -1.56 4.29
C HIS A 59 7.51 -2.83 3.54
N ALA A 60 6.32 -2.87 2.93
CA ALA A 60 5.85 -4.03 2.18
C ALA A 60 6.74 -4.35 0.98
N VAL A 61 7.04 -3.34 0.16
CA VAL A 61 7.61 -3.53 -1.18
C VAL A 61 9.14 -3.40 -1.20
N CYS A 62 9.70 -2.56 -0.31
CA CYS A 62 11.14 -2.30 -0.32
C CYS A 62 11.93 -3.06 0.76
N GLU A 63 11.25 -3.50 1.85
CA GLU A 63 11.93 -4.18 2.97
C GLU A 63 11.50 -5.66 3.11
N ASN A 64 10.27 -6.02 2.73
CA ASN A 64 9.73 -7.37 2.95
C ASN A 64 9.80 -8.28 1.74
N VAL A 65 9.99 -7.74 0.54
CA VAL A 65 10.20 -8.51 -0.71
C VAL A 65 11.39 -7.97 -1.49
N VAL A 66 11.90 -8.80 -2.38
CA VAL A 66 12.96 -8.42 -3.31
C VAL A 66 12.37 -8.29 -4.70
N ILE A 67 12.44 -7.11 -5.28
CA ILE A 67 12.07 -6.83 -6.67
C ILE A 67 13.35 -6.45 -7.41
N LYS A 68 13.64 -7.15 -8.49
CA LYS A 68 14.71 -6.82 -9.42
C LYS A 68 14.13 -6.10 -10.64
N PRO A 69 14.88 -5.23 -11.32
CA PRO A 69 14.42 -4.66 -12.57
C PRO A 69 14.01 -5.75 -13.58
N GLY A 70 12.80 -5.62 -14.11
CA GLY A 70 12.23 -6.60 -15.04
C GLY A 70 11.36 -7.68 -14.38
N ASP A 71 11.32 -7.80 -13.05
CA ASP A 71 10.43 -8.75 -12.38
C ASP A 71 8.96 -8.37 -12.61
N MET A 72 8.14 -9.37 -12.89
CA MET A 72 6.68 -9.21 -12.92
C MET A 72 6.14 -9.05 -11.50
N VAL A 73 5.45 -7.93 -11.27
CA VAL A 73 4.80 -7.65 -10.00
C VAL A 73 3.30 -7.49 -10.20
N VAL A 74 2.52 -8.18 -9.37
CA VAL A 74 1.06 -8.06 -9.33
C VAL A 74 0.64 -7.39 -8.02
N VAL A 75 -0.17 -6.35 -8.09
CA VAL A 75 -0.80 -5.71 -6.93
C VAL A 75 -2.30 -5.96 -6.98
N ILE A 76 -2.84 -6.60 -5.96
CA ILE A 76 -4.28 -6.89 -5.84
C ILE A 76 -4.92 -5.93 -4.86
N GLY A 77 -5.86 -5.12 -5.36
CA GLY A 77 -6.57 -4.08 -4.61
C GLY A 77 -5.96 -2.69 -4.81
N PRO A 78 -6.55 -1.84 -5.69
CA PRO A 78 -6.04 -0.51 -6.03
C PRO A 78 -6.50 0.58 -5.03
N GLY A 79 -6.69 0.22 -3.77
CA GLY A 79 -6.94 1.19 -2.70
C GLY A 79 -5.72 2.10 -2.47
N PRO A 80 -5.77 3.01 -1.47
CA PRO A 80 -4.64 3.90 -1.19
C PRO A 80 -3.31 3.16 -0.98
N ILE A 81 -3.33 2.08 -0.22
CA ILE A 81 -2.12 1.29 0.05
C ILE A 81 -1.66 0.53 -1.20
N GLY A 82 -2.59 -0.08 -1.96
CA GLY A 82 -2.23 -0.79 -3.20
C GLY A 82 -1.62 0.12 -4.26
N ASN A 83 -2.18 1.31 -4.46
CA ASN A 83 -1.61 2.30 -5.37
C ASN A 83 -0.22 2.78 -4.93
N LEU A 84 0.00 2.96 -3.63
CA LEU A 84 1.32 3.28 -3.09
C LEU A 84 2.31 2.11 -3.23
N CYS A 85 1.84 0.86 -3.05
CA CYS A 85 2.65 -0.34 -3.32
C CYS A 85 3.00 -0.44 -4.82
N ALA A 86 2.06 -0.16 -5.72
CA ALA A 86 2.31 -0.12 -7.16
C ALA A 86 3.38 0.93 -7.50
N ARG A 87 3.28 2.14 -6.93
CA ARG A 87 4.31 3.17 -7.13
C ARG A 87 5.68 2.73 -6.63
N MET A 88 5.76 2.13 -5.45
CA MET A 88 7.02 1.59 -4.92
C MET A 88 7.60 0.48 -5.80
N ALA A 89 6.74 -0.42 -6.33
CA ALA A 89 7.16 -1.47 -7.25
C ALA A 89 7.70 -0.89 -8.57
N ALA A 90 7.04 0.13 -9.14
CA ALA A 90 7.53 0.84 -10.31
C ALA A 90 8.90 1.47 -10.07
N LEU A 91 9.11 2.12 -8.91
CA LEU A 91 10.41 2.69 -8.52
C LEU A 91 11.51 1.63 -8.34
N ARG A 92 11.12 0.37 -8.06
CA ARG A 92 12.02 -0.78 -7.99
C ARG A 92 12.31 -1.42 -9.35
N GLY A 93 11.65 -0.95 -10.42
CA GLY A 93 11.86 -1.45 -11.79
C GLY A 93 10.99 -2.65 -12.15
N ALA A 94 9.87 -2.85 -11.46
CA ALA A 94 8.89 -3.89 -11.82
C ALA A 94 8.40 -3.72 -13.27
N ASN A 95 8.45 -4.80 -14.07
CA ASN A 95 7.96 -4.80 -15.43
C ASN A 95 7.73 -6.23 -15.92
N PRO A 96 6.49 -6.67 -16.22
CA PRO A 96 5.27 -5.88 -16.13
C PRO A 96 4.85 -5.60 -14.68
N LEU A 97 4.22 -4.45 -14.44
CA LEU A 97 3.52 -4.12 -13.21
C LEU A 97 2.01 -4.17 -13.47
N ILE A 98 1.37 -5.19 -12.91
CA ILE A 98 -0.06 -5.47 -13.09
C ILE A 98 -0.80 -5.02 -11.84
N VAL A 99 -1.84 -4.19 -12.00
CA VAL A 99 -2.69 -3.78 -10.88
C VAL A 99 -4.12 -4.26 -11.13
N ALA A 100 -4.65 -5.03 -10.18
CA ALA A 100 -5.98 -5.62 -10.26
C ALA A 100 -6.95 -4.99 -9.27
N GLY A 101 -8.16 -4.68 -9.74
CA GLY A 101 -9.26 -4.14 -8.96
C GLY A 101 -10.61 -4.52 -9.57
N ARG A 102 -11.69 -4.05 -8.94
CA ARG A 102 -13.06 -4.29 -9.39
C ARG A 102 -13.57 -3.11 -10.20
N SER A 103 -14.74 -3.27 -10.83
CA SER A 103 -15.41 -2.18 -11.59
C SER A 103 -15.64 -0.92 -10.75
N VAL A 104 -15.88 -1.06 -9.45
CA VAL A 104 -16.03 0.06 -8.51
C VAL A 104 -14.71 0.85 -8.31
N ASP A 105 -13.56 0.25 -8.62
CA ASP A 105 -12.23 0.85 -8.45
C ASP A 105 -11.70 1.51 -9.73
N ARG A 106 -12.53 1.75 -10.72
CA ARG A 106 -12.10 2.25 -12.05
C ARG A 106 -11.20 3.48 -11.96
N GLU A 107 -11.58 4.48 -11.17
CA GLU A 107 -10.80 5.71 -10.99
C GLU A 107 -9.45 5.44 -10.31
N ARG A 108 -9.43 4.51 -9.36
CA ARG A 108 -8.21 4.09 -8.67
C ARG A 108 -7.27 3.27 -9.55
N LEU A 109 -7.82 2.46 -10.45
CA LEU A 109 -7.06 1.74 -11.46
C LEU A 109 -6.39 2.72 -12.44
N GLU A 110 -7.11 3.77 -12.87
CA GLU A 110 -6.52 4.79 -13.74
C GLU A 110 -5.40 5.57 -13.01
N GLY A 111 -5.57 5.83 -11.71
CA GLY A 111 -4.49 6.34 -10.86
C GLY A 111 -3.28 5.41 -10.83
N ALA A 112 -3.49 4.10 -10.74
CA ALA A 112 -2.40 3.12 -10.79
C ALA A 112 -1.61 3.18 -12.10
N ARG A 113 -2.28 3.44 -13.24
CA ARG A 113 -1.62 3.66 -14.54
C ARG A 113 -0.65 4.82 -14.48
N GLN A 114 -1.10 5.96 -13.95
CA GLN A 114 -0.26 7.15 -13.81
C GLN A 114 0.93 6.90 -12.86
N LEU A 115 0.75 6.04 -11.87
CA LEU A 115 1.79 5.65 -10.89
C LEU A 115 2.79 4.62 -11.43
N GLY A 116 2.61 4.15 -12.67
CA GLY A 116 3.56 3.28 -13.36
C GLY A 116 3.08 1.87 -13.64
N ALA A 117 1.80 1.54 -13.36
CA ALA A 117 1.25 0.24 -13.76
C ALA A 117 1.22 0.12 -15.30
N THR A 118 1.75 -0.99 -15.80
CA THR A 118 1.81 -1.29 -17.25
C THR A 118 0.55 -2.01 -17.72
N ARG A 119 -0.15 -2.71 -16.83
CA ARG A 119 -1.39 -3.43 -17.10
C ARG A 119 -2.38 -3.22 -15.95
N LEU A 120 -3.61 -2.83 -16.28
CA LEU A 120 -4.73 -2.77 -15.35
C LEU A 120 -5.67 -3.95 -15.63
N VAL A 121 -6.19 -4.58 -14.59
CA VAL A 121 -7.11 -5.71 -14.71
C VAL A 121 -8.37 -5.41 -13.90
N ASN A 122 -9.51 -5.37 -14.58
CA ASN A 122 -10.82 -5.38 -13.92
C ASN A 122 -11.24 -6.83 -13.71
N VAL A 123 -11.16 -7.32 -12.47
CA VAL A 123 -11.46 -8.74 -12.17
C VAL A 123 -12.95 -9.11 -12.28
N ASP A 124 -13.82 -8.13 -12.45
CA ASP A 124 -15.24 -8.37 -12.77
C ASP A 124 -15.44 -8.67 -14.28
N GLU A 125 -14.46 -8.37 -15.13
CA GLU A 125 -14.50 -8.47 -16.60
C GLU A 125 -13.44 -9.44 -17.14
N GLU A 126 -12.28 -9.57 -16.47
CA GLU A 126 -11.14 -10.35 -16.92
C GLU A 126 -10.66 -11.33 -15.85
N ASN A 127 -10.13 -12.48 -16.27
CA ASN A 127 -9.51 -13.44 -15.38
C ASN A 127 -8.06 -13.04 -15.11
N LEU A 128 -7.75 -12.62 -13.88
CA LEU A 128 -6.40 -12.17 -13.49
C LEU A 128 -5.34 -13.26 -13.67
N GLU A 129 -5.68 -14.54 -13.44
CA GLU A 129 -4.72 -15.66 -13.60
C GLU A 129 -4.35 -15.85 -15.08
N GLU A 130 -5.32 -15.73 -15.99
CA GLU A 130 -5.07 -15.81 -17.44
C GLU A 130 -4.22 -14.63 -17.91
N VAL A 131 -4.50 -13.41 -17.41
CA VAL A 131 -3.70 -12.23 -17.73
C VAL A 131 -2.24 -12.41 -17.27
N VAL A 132 -2.00 -12.86 -16.05
CA VAL A 132 -0.62 -13.08 -15.54
C VAL A 132 0.09 -14.14 -16.36
N ARG A 133 -0.57 -15.27 -16.66
CA ARG A 133 0.00 -16.37 -17.47
C ARG A 133 0.26 -15.98 -18.91
N SER A 134 -0.42 -14.98 -19.44
CA SER A 134 -0.12 -14.48 -20.80
C SER A 134 1.24 -13.77 -20.89
N TYR A 135 1.81 -13.35 -19.76
CA TYR A 135 3.17 -12.81 -19.68
C TYR A 135 4.21 -13.87 -19.33
N ASP A 136 3.90 -14.77 -18.41
CA ASP A 136 4.75 -15.91 -18.02
C ASP A 136 3.88 -17.04 -17.46
N ASP A 137 3.97 -18.24 -18.05
CA ASP A 137 3.22 -19.43 -17.65
C ASP A 137 3.50 -19.86 -16.20
N LEU A 138 4.67 -19.52 -15.66
CA LEU A 138 5.04 -19.84 -14.29
C LEU A 138 4.34 -18.92 -13.27
N GLY A 139 4.00 -17.68 -13.66
CA GLY A 139 3.40 -16.67 -12.79
C GLY A 139 4.36 -15.56 -12.39
N ALA A 140 3.95 -14.72 -11.42
CA ALA A 140 4.66 -13.51 -11.03
C ALA A 140 5.76 -13.76 -9.99
N GLU A 141 6.87 -13.01 -10.08
CA GLU A 141 7.94 -12.99 -9.08
C GLU A 141 7.44 -12.51 -7.72
N VAL A 142 6.61 -11.45 -7.73
CA VAL A 142 6.08 -10.86 -6.52
C VAL A 142 4.59 -10.56 -6.67
N VAL A 143 3.81 -10.95 -5.68
CA VAL A 143 2.40 -10.56 -5.57
C VAL A 143 2.17 -9.80 -4.27
N CYS A 144 1.64 -8.58 -4.38
CA CYS A 144 1.27 -7.74 -3.25
C CYS A 144 -0.26 -7.82 -3.03
N GLU A 145 -0.70 -8.40 -1.92
CA GLU A 145 -2.10 -8.43 -1.53
C GLU A 145 -2.42 -7.23 -0.63
N ALA A 146 -3.16 -6.25 -1.15
CA ALA A 146 -3.50 -4.99 -0.48
C ALA A 146 -5.02 -4.76 -0.33
N SER A 147 -5.86 -5.75 -0.69
CA SER A 147 -7.32 -5.62 -0.60
C SER A 147 -7.87 -5.91 0.79
N GLY A 148 -7.18 -6.76 1.56
CA GLY A 148 -7.62 -7.23 2.87
C GLY A 148 -8.73 -8.30 2.84
N ALA A 149 -9.19 -8.72 1.65
CA ALA A 149 -10.20 -9.77 1.53
C ALA A 149 -9.56 -11.17 1.52
N SER A 150 -10.37 -12.22 1.75
CA SER A 150 -9.90 -13.60 1.81
C SER A 150 -9.51 -14.16 0.45
N LYS A 151 -10.42 -14.08 -0.51
CA LYS A 151 -10.25 -14.64 -1.86
C LYS A 151 -9.00 -14.07 -2.59
N PRO A 152 -8.68 -12.78 -2.54
CA PRO A 152 -7.46 -12.23 -3.11
C PRO A 152 -6.15 -12.82 -2.59
N LEU A 153 -6.07 -13.22 -1.31
CA LEU A 153 -4.87 -13.85 -0.78
C LEU A 153 -4.65 -15.25 -1.37
N GLU A 154 -5.72 -16.03 -1.53
CA GLU A 154 -5.65 -17.34 -2.20
C GLU A 154 -5.24 -17.18 -3.66
N ILE A 155 -5.81 -16.20 -4.36
CA ILE A 155 -5.40 -15.86 -5.74
C ILE A 155 -3.92 -15.47 -5.76
N ALA A 156 -3.45 -14.67 -4.81
CA ALA A 156 -2.05 -14.26 -4.75
C ALA A 156 -1.08 -15.46 -4.66
N LEU A 157 -1.41 -16.49 -3.87
CA LEU A 157 -0.62 -17.71 -3.79
C LEU A 157 -0.62 -18.50 -5.11
N ARG A 158 -1.76 -18.50 -5.84
CA ARG A 158 -1.83 -19.16 -7.16
C ARG A 158 -1.08 -18.41 -8.24
N LEU A 159 -1.07 -17.06 -8.18
CA LEU A 159 -0.37 -16.20 -9.14
C LEU A 159 1.13 -16.20 -8.98
N ALA A 160 1.64 -16.38 -7.76
CA ALA A 160 3.07 -16.43 -7.51
C ALA A 160 3.69 -17.63 -8.25
N ARG A 161 4.82 -17.40 -8.94
CA ARG A 161 5.60 -18.48 -9.56
C ARG A 161 6.26 -19.39 -8.51
N PRO A 162 6.81 -20.55 -8.87
CA PRO A 162 7.70 -21.31 -7.99
C PRO A 162 8.86 -20.44 -7.48
N ASP A 163 9.17 -20.55 -6.18
CA ASP A 163 10.11 -19.68 -5.43
C ASP A 163 9.72 -18.19 -5.43
N GLY A 164 8.48 -17.85 -5.79
CA GLY A 164 7.97 -16.50 -5.78
C GLY A 164 7.69 -15.95 -4.38
N GLN A 165 7.28 -14.70 -4.33
CA GLN A 165 7.04 -13.99 -3.08
C GLN A 165 5.61 -13.41 -3.06
N VAL A 166 4.91 -13.59 -1.93
CA VAL A 166 3.64 -12.93 -1.66
C VAL A 166 3.81 -12.06 -0.42
N VAL A 167 3.53 -10.76 -0.54
CA VAL A 167 3.46 -9.86 0.61
C VAL A 167 2.00 -9.50 0.90
N LYS A 168 1.55 -9.81 2.12
CA LYS A 168 0.22 -9.45 2.60
C LYS A 168 0.28 -8.16 3.41
N VAL A 169 -0.36 -7.12 2.89
CA VAL A 169 -0.46 -5.78 3.49
C VAL A 169 -1.89 -5.48 3.92
N GLY A 170 -2.85 -5.91 3.12
CA GLY A 170 -4.27 -5.76 3.43
C GLY A 170 -4.63 -6.50 4.71
N TRP A 171 -5.35 -5.83 5.62
CA TRP A 171 -5.81 -6.41 6.88
C TRP A 171 -7.31 -6.67 6.85
N SER A 172 -7.74 -7.83 7.37
CA SER A 172 -9.14 -8.19 7.57
C SER A 172 -9.41 -8.43 9.04
N PRO A 173 -10.54 -7.95 9.59
CA PRO A 173 -10.98 -8.33 10.93
C PRO A 173 -11.50 -9.78 10.99
N ASP A 174 -11.86 -10.36 9.85
CA ASP A 174 -12.46 -11.69 9.75
C ASP A 174 -11.41 -12.77 9.54
N ASN A 175 -11.76 -14.01 9.92
CA ASN A 175 -10.96 -15.18 9.58
C ASN A 175 -10.92 -15.36 8.05
N ILE A 176 -9.72 -15.67 7.55
CA ILE A 176 -9.49 -15.90 6.13
C ILE A 176 -9.30 -17.42 5.91
N PRO A 177 -10.34 -18.16 5.50
CA PRO A 177 -10.16 -19.54 5.04
C PRO A 177 -9.38 -19.53 3.73
N ILE A 178 -8.29 -20.31 3.66
CA ILE A 178 -7.37 -20.30 2.52
C ILE A 178 -6.77 -21.68 2.31
N ASP A 179 -6.66 -22.10 1.04
CA ASP A 179 -5.86 -23.26 0.68
C ASP A 179 -4.36 -22.91 0.71
N MET A 180 -3.63 -23.55 1.62
CA MET A 180 -2.18 -23.36 1.78
C MET A 180 -1.33 -24.30 0.90
N ASN A 181 -1.93 -25.23 0.14
CA ASN A 181 -1.17 -26.16 -0.69
C ASN A 181 -0.29 -25.45 -1.74
N PRO A 182 -0.74 -24.38 -2.43
CA PRO A 182 0.12 -23.66 -3.37
C PRO A 182 1.38 -23.08 -2.71
N LEU A 183 1.32 -22.67 -1.43
CA LEU A 183 2.48 -22.20 -0.69
C LEU A 183 3.57 -23.27 -0.61
N VAL A 184 3.17 -24.50 -0.28
CA VAL A 184 4.10 -25.63 -0.11
C VAL A 184 4.57 -26.15 -1.47
N GLN A 185 3.64 -26.41 -2.39
CA GLN A 185 3.92 -27.01 -3.70
C GLN A 185 4.85 -26.16 -4.56
N LYS A 186 4.77 -24.83 -4.45
CA LYS A 186 5.59 -23.89 -5.21
C LYS A 186 6.73 -23.26 -4.40
N ASN A 187 6.93 -23.66 -3.14
CA ASN A 187 7.93 -23.05 -2.26
C ASN A 187 7.79 -21.52 -2.16
N VAL A 188 6.55 -21.01 -2.14
CA VAL A 188 6.28 -19.56 -2.11
C VAL A 188 6.62 -18.99 -0.75
N ARG A 189 7.26 -17.82 -0.70
CA ARG A 189 7.45 -17.06 0.53
C ARG A 189 6.22 -16.17 0.79
N LEU A 190 5.45 -16.44 1.84
CA LEU A 190 4.35 -15.57 2.30
C LEU A 190 4.84 -14.70 3.45
N GLN A 191 4.86 -13.38 3.26
CA GLN A 191 5.32 -12.40 4.22
C GLN A 191 4.21 -11.43 4.61
N GLY A 192 3.88 -11.35 5.90
CA GLY A 192 3.03 -10.27 6.44
C GLY A 192 3.80 -8.98 6.56
N SER A 193 3.16 -7.85 6.24
CA SER A 193 3.75 -6.51 6.40
C SER A 193 2.92 -5.68 7.38
N PHE A 194 3.55 -5.21 8.45
CA PHE A 194 2.86 -4.46 9.49
C PHE A 194 3.62 -3.21 9.91
N SER A 195 2.97 -2.04 9.67
CA SER A 195 3.45 -0.74 10.13
C SER A 195 4.86 -0.40 9.58
N HIS A 196 5.61 0.42 10.29
CA HIS A 196 6.87 1.01 9.80
C HIS A 196 7.77 1.43 10.98
N THR A 197 9.01 1.80 10.68
CA THR A 197 10.01 2.27 11.65
C THR A 197 10.49 3.69 11.30
N TYR A 198 11.17 4.37 12.22
CA TYR A 198 11.67 5.74 12.04
C TYR A 198 12.52 5.91 10.77
N PRO A 199 13.50 5.03 10.44
CA PRO A 199 14.30 5.20 9.23
C PRO A 199 13.50 5.18 7.93
N MET A 200 12.35 4.47 7.90
CA MET A 200 11.47 4.46 6.72
C MET A 200 10.82 5.82 6.51
N TRP A 201 10.46 6.54 7.57
CA TRP A 201 9.91 7.89 7.48
C TRP A 201 10.88 8.84 6.78
N GLU A 202 12.15 8.83 7.18
CA GLU A 202 13.18 9.67 6.57
C GLU A 202 13.34 9.40 5.05
N LYS A 203 13.34 8.10 4.67
CA LYS A 203 13.40 7.70 3.27
C LYS A 203 12.16 8.15 2.49
N VAL A 204 10.97 7.96 3.05
CA VAL A 204 9.70 8.28 2.41
C VAL A 204 9.50 9.81 2.30
N ILE A 205 9.85 10.59 3.32
CA ILE A 205 9.81 12.06 3.24
C ILE A 205 10.70 12.53 2.07
N ARG A 206 11.87 11.94 1.90
CA ARG A 206 12.74 12.24 0.74
C ARG A 206 12.08 11.89 -0.59
N LEU A 207 11.43 10.71 -0.70
CA LEU A 207 10.72 10.32 -1.93
C LEU A 207 9.55 11.25 -2.24
N LEU A 208 8.84 11.72 -1.23
CA LEU A 208 7.76 12.69 -1.37
C LEU A 208 8.29 14.07 -1.79
N SER A 209 9.35 14.56 -1.12
CA SER A 209 9.92 15.89 -1.40
C SER A 209 10.59 16.00 -2.77
N THR A 210 11.02 14.88 -3.34
CA THR A 210 11.60 14.82 -4.71
C THR A 210 10.56 14.47 -5.78
N GLY A 211 9.27 14.41 -5.43
CA GLY A 211 8.17 14.09 -6.36
C GLY A 211 8.13 12.62 -6.83
N GLN A 212 9.06 11.78 -6.36
CA GLN A 212 9.10 10.38 -6.81
C GLN A 212 7.85 9.57 -6.42
N MET A 213 7.11 9.99 -5.39
CA MET A 213 5.87 9.35 -4.99
C MET A 213 4.64 9.82 -5.75
N MET A 214 4.74 10.88 -6.56
CA MET A 214 3.64 11.48 -7.34
C MET A 214 2.40 11.74 -6.44
N PRO A 215 2.56 12.50 -5.33
CA PRO A 215 1.49 12.69 -4.36
C PRO A 215 0.24 13.36 -4.94
N GLU A 216 0.37 14.13 -6.02
CA GLU A 216 -0.72 14.77 -6.76
C GLU A 216 -1.68 13.75 -7.39
N VAL A 217 -1.21 12.55 -7.75
CA VAL A 217 -2.06 11.47 -8.26
C VAL A 217 -2.81 10.79 -7.12
N ILE A 218 -2.17 10.69 -5.95
CA ILE A 218 -2.74 10.01 -4.76
C ILE A 218 -3.81 10.87 -4.10
N VAL A 219 -3.58 12.19 -3.94
CA VAL A 219 -4.51 13.11 -3.28
C VAL A 219 -5.56 13.58 -4.29
N GLY A 220 -6.66 12.85 -4.39
CA GLY A 220 -7.76 13.16 -5.31
C GLY A 220 -8.78 14.16 -4.76
N LEU A 221 -8.81 14.38 -3.44
CA LEU A 221 -9.72 15.34 -2.81
C LEU A 221 -9.04 16.00 -1.60
N LYS A 222 -9.16 17.32 -1.53
CA LYS A 222 -8.83 18.12 -0.34
C LYS A 222 -10.12 18.78 0.14
N THR A 223 -10.44 18.63 1.42
CA THR A 223 -11.64 19.22 2.04
C THR A 223 -11.33 19.71 3.44
N SER A 224 -12.21 20.50 4.04
CA SER A 224 -12.01 20.98 5.40
C SER A 224 -12.21 19.87 6.44
N LEU A 225 -11.68 20.08 7.63
CA LEU A 225 -11.92 19.18 8.76
C LEU A 225 -13.41 19.11 9.11
N GLY A 226 -14.16 20.21 8.96
CA GLY A 226 -15.61 20.27 9.17
C GLY A 226 -16.39 19.42 8.16
N ASP A 227 -15.91 19.31 6.92
CA ASP A 227 -16.51 18.50 5.84
C ASP A 227 -15.89 17.08 5.76
N TRP A 228 -15.42 16.53 6.86
CA TRP A 228 -14.76 15.24 6.93
C TRP A 228 -15.59 14.11 6.32
N ARG A 229 -16.91 14.15 6.48
CA ARG A 229 -17.83 13.11 5.98
C ARG A 229 -17.75 12.97 4.47
N ASN A 230 -17.75 14.09 3.73
CA ASN A 230 -17.58 14.09 2.28
C ASN A 230 -16.25 13.45 1.86
N GLY A 231 -15.15 13.77 2.59
CA GLY A 231 -13.85 13.16 2.36
C GLY A 231 -13.89 11.62 2.49
N PHE A 232 -14.51 11.11 3.55
CA PHE A 232 -14.67 9.66 3.78
C PHE A 232 -15.58 8.99 2.76
N ASP A 233 -16.76 9.58 2.50
CA ASP A 233 -17.75 9.03 1.57
C ASP A 233 -17.19 8.94 0.14
N THR A 234 -16.46 9.96 -0.29
CA THR A 234 -15.81 9.99 -1.60
C THR A 234 -14.76 8.89 -1.76
N MET A 235 -13.94 8.68 -0.72
CA MET A 235 -12.99 7.56 -0.67
C MET A 235 -13.72 6.20 -0.65
N HIS A 236 -14.75 6.06 0.18
CA HIS A 236 -15.49 4.81 0.33
C HIS A 236 -16.15 4.38 -1.00
N LYS A 237 -16.67 5.35 -1.76
CA LYS A 237 -17.27 5.14 -3.09
C LYS A 237 -16.24 4.87 -4.20
N GLY A 238 -14.94 4.82 -3.91
CA GLY A 238 -13.90 4.58 -4.91
C GLY A 238 -13.62 5.74 -5.87
N LYS A 239 -14.18 6.92 -5.64
CA LYS A 239 -14.08 8.09 -6.51
C LYS A 239 -12.68 8.73 -6.55
N VAL A 240 -11.91 8.53 -5.50
CA VAL A 240 -10.53 9.01 -5.35
C VAL A 240 -9.67 7.95 -4.68
N ILE A 241 -8.37 8.03 -4.88
CA ILE A 241 -7.42 7.15 -4.18
C ILE A 241 -7.39 7.56 -2.71
N LYS A 242 -7.17 8.85 -2.41
CA LYS A 242 -7.14 9.36 -1.04
C LYS A 242 -7.72 10.78 -0.93
N SER A 243 -8.47 11.00 0.15
CA SER A 243 -8.89 12.34 0.58
C SER A 243 -7.97 12.83 1.69
N VAL A 244 -7.73 14.15 1.73
CA VAL A 244 -6.96 14.83 2.78
C VAL A 244 -7.87 15.87 3.43
N LEU A 245 -7.92 15.85 4.76
CA LEU A 245 -8.64 16.83 5.55
C LEU A 245 -7.68 17.93 6.00
N ILE A 246 -8.05 19.18 5.78
CA ILE A 246 -7.25 20.34 6.11
C ILE A 246 -7.95 21.06 7.27
N PRO A 247 -7.29 21.23 8.43
CA PRO A 247 -7.82 22.05 9.50
C PRO A 247 -8.06 23.47 8.99
N GLU A 248 -9.20 24.06 9.36
CA GLU A 248 -9.51 25.47 9.12
C GLU A 248 -8.71 26.32 10.12
N GLU A 249 -8.34 27.54 9.73
CA GLU A 249 -7.64 28.50 10.61
C GLU A 249 -8.54 29.01 11.74
#